data_054c03f3570d9e3bc20915d0e5bf80e8
#
_entry.id   054c03f3570d9e3bc20915d0e5bf80e8
#
_cell.length_a   1.000
_cell.length_b   1.000
_cell.length_c   1.000
_cell.angle_alpha   90.00
_cell.angle_beta   90.00
_cell.angle_gamma   90.00
#
_symmetry.space_group_name_H-M   'P 1'
#
loop_
_entity.id
_entity.type
_entity.pdbx_description
1 polymer ?
#
loop_
_entity_poly.entity_id
_entity_poly.type
_entity_poly.pdbx_seq_one_letter_code
_entity_poly.pdbx_strand_id
1 'polypeptide(L)'
;MAMNNRVLSIEIGNSFTKICEMDYKVKKPKVYKVLTVETPEGIVVDGMLQPTQEYADHLVNALGTNGIRTKKVIFTISSTRVASREVQIPNVKANKIEALVKTNANDYFPVDLTQYEIGHYLAGGLAENGKLRVMALACPKALLNSYYQLAQMCGWEVECFDYSSNSLYQILRDEKSEKVTMM
;
A
#
# COMPACT_ATOMS: atom_id res chain seq x y z
N MET A 1 15.65 -22.93 -11.36
CA MET A 1 15.59 -21.46 -11.54
C MET A 1 15.15 -20.84 -10.23
N ALA A 2 15.95 -19.97 -9.63
CA ALA A 2 15.50 -19.24 -8.43
C ALA A 2 14.27 -18.40 -8.81
N MET A 3 13.15 -18.57 -8.11
CA MET A 3 11.98 -17.74 -8.30
C MET A 3 12.39 -16.27 -8.07
N ASN A 4 12.22 -15.44 -9.09
CA ASN A 4 12.50 -14.02 -8.97
C ASN A 4 11.40 -13.38 -8.11
N ASN A 5 11.68 -13.16 -6.82
CA ASN A 5 10.76 -12.56 -5.86
C ASN A 5 10.82 -11.02 -5.87
N ARG A 6 11.39 -10.44 -6.93
CA ARG A 6 11.48 -8.99 -7.05
C ARG A 6 10.12 -8.37 -7.31
N VAL A 7 9.91 -7.26 -6.65
CA VAL A 7 8.76 -6.38 -6.86
C VAL A 7 9.23 -4.94 -7.03
N LEU A 8 8.40 -4.12 -7.64
CA LEU A 8 8.51 -2.68 -7.63
C LEU A 8 7.61 -2.15 -6.52
N SER A 9 8.18 -1.52 -5.51
CA SER A 9 7.43 -0.69 -4.56
C SER A 9 7.34 0.71 -5.15
N ILE A 10 6.12 1.20 -5.40
CA ILE A 10 5.86 2.44 -6.10
C ILE A 10 4.99 3.35 -5.24
N GLU A 11 5.47 4.55 -4.98
CA GLU A 11 4.73 5.66 -4.39
C GLU A 11 4.59 6.78 -5.44
N ILE A 12 3.35 7.12 -5.79
CA ILE A 12 3.06 8.18 -6.77
C ILE A 12 2.60 9.42 -6.00
N GLY A 13 3.47 10.42 -5.95
CA GLY A 13 3.19 11.72 -5.36
C GLY A 13 2.87 12.78 -6.43
N ASN A 14 2.46 13.96 -5.99
CA ASN A 14 2.04 15.04 -6.89
C ASN A 14 3.16 15.56 -7.81
N SER A 15 4.43 15.50 -7.36
CA SER A 15 5.56 16.01 -8.13
C SER A 15 6.51 14.90 -8.56
N PHE A 16 6.60 13.82 -7.79
CA PHE A 16 7.54 12.73 -8.04
C PHE A 16 6.92 11.37 -7.76
N THR A 17 7.21 10.44 -8.65
CA THR A 17 6.98 9.00 -8.48
C THR A 17 8.27 8.35 -8.02
N LYS A 18 8.24 7.73 -6.85
CA LYS A 18 9.35 7.00 -6.27
C LYS A 18 9.17 5.50 -6.52
N ILE A 19 10.19 4.86 -7.04
CA ILE A 19 10.17 3.45 -7.42
C ILE A 19 11.37 2.76 -6.79
N CYS A 20 11.11 1.64 -6.11
CA CYS A 20 12.15 0.81 -5.52
C CYS A 20 12.01 -0.63 -6.02
N GLU A 21 13.02 -1.14 -6.74
CA GLU A 21 13.11 -2.57 -7.05
C GLU A 21 13.71 -3.31 -5.88
N MET A 22 12.97 -4.22 -5.28
CA MET A 22 13.37 -4.92 -4.06
C MET A 22 12.86 -6.36 -3.99
N ASP A 23 13.48 -7.15 -3.13
CA ASP A 23 12.95 -8.42 -2.61
C ASP A 23 12.61 -8.25 -1.14
N TYR A 24 11.32 -8.30 -0.81
CA TYR A 24 10.82 -8.13 0.56
C TYR A 24 10.47 -9.47 1.25
N LYS A 25 10.46 -10.58 0.51
CA LYS A 25 10.08 -11.91 1.03
C LYS A 25 11.23 -12.61 1.78
N VAL A 26 12.35 -11.92 1.96
CA VAL A 26 13.53 -12.40 2.69
C VAL A 26 13.59 -11.81 4.10
N LYS A 27 14.29 -12.48 5.03
CA LYS A 27 14.45 -12.00 6.43
C LYS A 27 14.98 -10.57 6.52
N LYS A 28 15.83 -10.16 5.56
CA LYS A 28 16.33 -8.79 5.41
C LYS A 28 15.97 -8.34 4.00
N PRO A 29 15.04 -7.38 3.83
CA PRO A 29 14.70 -6.84 2.53
C PRO A 29 15.94 -6.38 1.77
N LYS A 30 16.02 -6.71 0.49
CA LYS A 30 17.15 -6.35 -0.36
C LYS A 30 16.67 -5.37 -1.42
N VAL A 31 17.22 -4.16 -1.39
CA VAL A 31 17.00 -3.14 -2.40
C VAL A 31 18.03 -3.33 -3.52
N TYR A 32 17.59 -3.33 -4.76
CA TYR A 32 18.41 -3.47 -5.95
C TYR A 32 18.60 -2.13 -6.66
N LYS A 33 17.51 -1.37 -6.82
CA LYS A 33 17.50 -0.06 -7.48
C LYS A 33 16.47 0.86 -6.87
N VAL A 34 16.75 2.15 -6.92
CA VAL A 34 15.82 3.21 -6.53
C VAL A 34 15.81 4.23 -7.66
N LEU A 35 14.62 4.65 -8.06
CA LEU A 35 14.41 5.70 -9.05
C LEU A 35 13.44 6.73 -8.52
N THR A 36 13.65 7.97 -8.93
CA THR A 36 12.67 9.05 -8.80
C THR A 36 12.38 9.58 -10.20
N VAL A 37 11.12 9.62 -10.56
CA VAL A 37 10.62 10.08 -11.87
C VAL A 37 9.66 11.23 -11.63
N GLU A 38 9.67 12.25 -12.47
CA GLU A 38 8.70 13.34 -12.38
C GLU A 38 7.27 12.80 -12.60
N THR A 39 6.34 13.28 -11.79
CA THR A 39 4.91 13.06 -11.98
C THR A 39 4.33 14.31 -12.63
N PRO A 40 3.77 14.23 -13.84
CA PRO A 40 3.17 15.39 -14.50
C PRO A 40 2.03 15.98 -13.67
N GLU A 41 1.84 17.29 -13.79
CA GLU A 41 0.76 17.99 -13.11
C GLU A 41 -0.61 17.41 -13.49
N GLY A 42 -1.49 17.27 -12.51
CA GLY A 42 -2.84 16.74 -12.73
C GLY A 42 -2.94 15.20 -12.72
N ILE A 43 -1.83 14.47 -12.76
CA ILE A 43 -1.87 12.99 -12.68
C ILE A 43 -2.38 12.52 -11.31
N VAL A 44 -2.09 13.26 -10.24
CA VAL A 44 -2.51 12.89 -8.87
C VAL A 44 -3.36 14.01 -8.27
N VAL A 45 -4.55 13.66 -7.80
CA VAL A 45 -5.42 14.57 -7.03
C VAL A 45 -5.87 13.84 -5.77
N ASP A 46 -5.29 14.22 -4.62
CA ASP A 46 -5.55 13.57 -3.32
C ASP A 46 -5.41 12.03 -3.40
N GLY A 47 -4.30 11.56 -3.97
CA GLY A 47 -3.99 10.15 -4.15
C GLY A 47 -4.78 9.44 -5.25
N MET A 48 -5.84 10.03 -5.80
CA MET A 48 -6.55 9.52 -6.97
C MET A 48 -5.71 9.79 -8.22
N LEU A 49 -5.48 8.77 -9.03
CA LEU A 49 -4.76 8.92 -10.29
C LEU A 49 -5.71 9.27 -11.44
N GLN A 50 -5.21 10.09 -12.35
CA GLN A 50 -5.75 10.32 -13.68
C GLN A 50 -4.70 9.88 -14.71
N PRO A 51 -4.49 8.57 -14.89
CA PRO A 51 -3.38 8.07 -15.68
C PRO A 51 -3.58 8.39 -17.17
N THR A 52 -2.50 8.84 -17.81
CA THR A 52 -2.43 9.03 -19.26
C THR A 52 -1.48 8.01 -19.84
N GLN A 53 -1.63 7.70 -21.14
CA GLN A 53 -0.71 6.82 -21.84
C GLN A 53 0.71 7.40 -21.85
N GLU A 54 0.84 8.71 -22.03
CA GLU A 54 2.12 9.42 -21.99
C GLU A 54 2.86 9.20 -20.66
N TYR A 55 2.16 9.32 -19.54
CA TYR A 55 2.75 9.07 -18.22
C TYR A 55 3.13 7.60 -18.02
N ALA A 56 2.29 6.67 -18.48
CA ALA A 56 2.61 5.25 -18.43
C ALA A 56 3.87 4.92 -19.25
N ASP A 57 3.96 5.45 -20.48
CA ASP A 57 5.13 5.28 -21.34
C ASP A 57 6.38 5.90 -20.74
N HIS A 58 6.25 7.06 -20.09
CA HIS A 58 7.35 7.72 -19.37
C HIS A 58 7.90 6.81 -18.26
N LEU A 59 7.02 6.21 -17.44
CA LEU A 59 7.42 5.28 -16.37
C LEU A 59 8.09 4.01 -16.94
N VAL A 60 7.50 3.40 -17.97
CA VAL A 60 8.05 2.20 -18.61
C VAL A 60 9.42 2.48 -19.21
N ASN A 61 9.59 3.62 -19.89
CA ASN A 61 10.86 4.02 -20.47
C ASN A 61 11.92 4.27 -19.38
N ALA A 62 11.55 4.96 -18.28
CA ALA A 62 12.47 5.19 -17.16
C ALA A 62 12.95 3.87 -16.54
N LEU A 63 12.05 2.89 -16.37
CA LEU A 63 12.43 1.57 -15.89
C LEU A 63 13.36 0.85 -16.88
N GLY A 64 13.01 0.85 -18.17
CA GLY A 64 13.78 0.21 -19.22
C GLY A 64 15.20 0.75 -19.34
N THR A 65 15.36 2.08 -19.34
CA THR A 65 16.65 2.77 -19.40
C THR A 65 17.54 2.40 -18.20
N ASN A 66 16.93 2.18 -17.04
CA ASN A 66 17.64 1.74 -15.84
C ASN A 66 17.80 0.22 -15.74
N GLY A 67 17.42 -0.54 -16.78
CA GLY A 67 17.56 -2.00 -16.84
C GLY A 67 16.66 -2.74 -15.84
N ILE A 68 15.54 -2.14 -15.43
CA ILE A 68 14.53 -2.75 -14.58
C ILE A 68 13.50 -3.43 -15.49
N ARG A 69 13.28 -4.74 -15.26
CA ARG A 69 12.32 -5.56 -16.04
C ARG A 69 11.25 -6.20 -15.17
N THR A 70 11.26 -5.89 -13.88
CA THR A 70 10.27 -6.39 -12.92
C THR A 70 8.90 -5.80 -13.26
N LYS A 71 7.88 -6.67 -13.28
CA LYS A 71 6.49 -6.29 -13.62
C LYS A 71 5.53 -6.37 -12.44
N LYS A 72 5.91 -7.09 -11.38
CA LYS A 72 5.10 -7.15 -10.17
C LYS A 72 5.24 -5.87 -9.38
N VAL A 73 4.12 -5.25 -9.02
CA VAL A 73 4.11 -3.96 -8.34
C VAL A 73 3.34 -4.00 -7.02
N ILE A 74 3.83 -3.25 -6.06
CA ILE A 74 3.14 -2.89 -4.82
C ILE A 74 3.01 -1.38 -4.85
N PHE A 75 1.78 -0.88 -4.80
CA PHE A 75 1.55 0.56 -4.69
C PHE A 75 1.38 0.97 -3.24
N THR A 76 2.10 2.01 -2.83
CA THR A 76 1.88 2.69 -1.55
C THR A 76 0.97 3.89 -1.79
N ILE A 77 -0.21 3.87 -1.18
CA ILE A 77 -1.23 4.91 -1.34
C ILE A 77 -1.17 5.89 -0.17
N SER A 78 -1.23 7.18 -0.47
CA SER A 78 -1.46 8.26 0.49
C SER A 78 -2.63 9.11 -0.01
N SER A 79 -3.74 9.12 0.74
CA SER A 79 -4.96 9.85 0.35
C SER A 79 -5.81 10.13 1.58
N THR A 80 -6.40 11.32 1.66
CA THR A 80 -7.37 11.67 2.70
C THR A 80 -8.71 10.94 2.53
N ARG A 81 -8.93 10.32 1.35
CA ARG A 81 -10.13 9.53 1.04
C ARG A 81 -10.13 8.15 1.69
N VAL A 82 -8.99 7.67 2.17
CA VAL A 82 -8.89 6.41 2.89
C VAL A 82 -9.26 6.66 4.35
N ALA A 83 -10.42 6.16 4.76
CA ALA A 83 -10.79 6.19 6.17
C ALA A 83 -10.01 5.12 6.94
N SER A 84 -9.48 5.50 8.10
CA SER A 84 -8.75 4.59 8.99
C SER A 84 -9.30 4.67 10.41
N ARG A 85 -9.39 3.52 11.10
CA ARG A 85 -9.85 3.44 12.48
C ARG A 85 -9.12 2.36 13.24
N GLU A 86 -8.58 2.70 14.41
CA GLU A 86 -8.07 1.69 15.34
C GLU A 86 -9.26 0.98 16.01
N VAL A 87 -9.26 -0.33 15.93
CA VAL A 87 -10.28 -1.20 16.51
C VAL A 87 -9.61 -2.30 17.33
N GLN A 88 -10.35 -2.82 18.31
CA GLN A 88 -9.92 -3.95 19.12
C GLN A 88 -10.77 -5.16 18.79
N ILE A 89 -10.14 -6.23 18.33
CA ILE A 89 -10.79 -7.49 18.01
C ILE A 89 -10.32 -8.62 18.94
N PRO A 90 -11.08 -9.71 19.10
CA PRO A 90 -10.60 -10.88 19.83
C PRO A 90 -9.23 -11.34 19.33
N ASN A 91 -8.39 -11.85 20.24
CA ASN A 91 -7.10 -12.43 19.89
C ASN A 91 -7.32 -13.75 19.13
N VAL A 92 -7.26 -13.68 17.82
CA VAL A 92 -7.46 -14.80 16.90
C VAL A 92 -6.22 -15.05 16.05
N LYS A 93 -6.17 -16.20 15.36
CA LYS A 93 -5.11 -16.51 14.40
C LYS A 93 -5.11 -15.47 13.26
N ALA A 94 -3.94 -15.15 12.72
CA ALA A 94 -3.74 -14.12 11.69
C ALA A 94 -4.68 -14.29 10.47
N ASN A 95 -4.92 -15.53 10.03
CA ASN A 95 -5.80 -15.83 8.90
C ASN A 95 -7.30 -15.58 9.16
N LYS A 96 -7.70 -15.24 10.39
CA LYS A 96 -9.09 -14.90 10.74
C LYS A 96 -9.31 -13.40 10.93
N ILE A 97 -8.25 -12.60 10.99
CA ILE A 97 -8.34 -11.16 11.26
C ILE A 97 -9.10 -10.46 10.13
N GLU A 98 -8.74 -10.75 8.87
CA GLU A 98 -9.38 -10.14 7.71
C GLU A 98 -10.90 -10.36 7.69
N ALA A 99 -11.34 -11.60 7.91
CA ALA A 99 -12.77 -11.94 7.95
C ALA A 99 -13.49 -11.18 9.07
N LEU A 100 -12.90 -11.10 10.27
CA LEU A 100 -13.49 -10.35 11.39
C LEU A 100 -13.60 -8.86 11.10
N VAL A 101 -12.56 -8.25 10.54
CA VAL A 101 -12.57 -6.82 10.20
C VAL A 101 -13.63 -6.55 9.14
N LYS A 102 -13.71 -7.37 8.09
CA LYS A 102 -14.71 -7.23 7.02
C LYS A 102 -16.15 -7.39 7.54
N THR A 103 -16.40 -8.39 8.39
CA THR A 103 -17.74 -8.65 8.94
C THR A 103 -18.24 -7.48 9.81
N ASN A 104 -17.36 -6.84 10.56
CA ASN A 104 -17.73 -5.74 11.45
C ASN A 104 -17.49 -4.35 10.82
N ALA A 105 -17.18 -4.27 9.52
CA ALA A 105 -16.82 -3.01 8.87
C ALA A 105 -17.93 -1.94 8.94
N ASN A 106 -19.21 -2.33 8.94
CA ASN A 106 -20.35 -1.43 9.11
C ASN A 106 -20.34 -0.71 10.47
N ASP A 107 -19.81 -1.35 11.52
CA ASP A 107 -19.68 -0.75 12.85
C ASP A 107 -18.50 0.24 12.92
N TYR A 108 -17.55 0.09 12.00
CA TYR A 108 -16.34 0.92 11.97
C TYR A 108 -16.48 2.13 11.07
N PHE A 109 -17.19 1.99 9.95
CA PHE A 109 -17.26 3.02 8.90
C PHE A 109 -18.71 3.34 8.54
N PRO A 110 -19.18 4.58 8.76
CA PRO A 110 -20.53 5.02 8.41
C PRO A 110 -20.61 5.42 6.93
N VAL A 111 -20.26 4.50 6.03
CA VAL A 111 -20.23 4.71 4.57
C VAL A 111 -20.89 3.54 3.84
N ASP A 112 -21.26 3.73 2.60
CA ASP A 112 -21.72 2.64 1.73
C ASP A 112 -20.55 1.71 1.38
N LEU A 113 -20.38 0.64 2.13
CA LEU A 113 -19.28 -0.31 1.98
C LEU A 113 -19.26 -1.01 0.61
N THR A 114 -20.32 -0.95 -0.18
CA THR A 114 -20.32 -1.49 -1.56
C THR A 114 -19.32 -0.77 -2.46
N GLN A 115 -18.98 0.49 -2.13
CA GLN A 115 -18.05 1.34 -2.87
C GLN A 115 -16.61 1.29 -2.31
N TYR A 116 -16.36 0.50 -1.25
CA TYR A 116 -15.07 0.45 -0.57
C TYR A 116 -14.49 -0.96 -0.53
N GLU A 117 -13.17 -1.03 -0.57
CA GLU A 117 -12.41 -2.21 -0.15
C GLU A 117 -11.98 -2.03 1.30
N ILE A 118 -12.16 -3.10 2.09
CA ILE A 118 -11.78 -3.12 3.50
C ILE A 118 -10.44 -3.82 3.65
N GLY A 119 -9.48 -3.08 4.15
CA GLY A 119 -8.15 -3.58 4.50
C GLY A 119 -7.88 -3.50 5.99
N HIS A 120 -6.75 -4.02 6.41
CA HIS A 120 -6.29 -3.92 7.79
C HIS A 120 -4.78 -4.09 7.92
N TYR A 121 -4.23 -3.59 9.03
CA TYR A 121 -2.91 -3.99 9.52
C TYR A 121 -2.88 -4.02 11.05
N LEU A 122 -1.93 -4.74 11.63
CA LEU A 122 -1.77 -4.80 13.08
C LEU A 122 -1.14 -3.51 13.60
N ALA A 123 -1.81 -2.84 14.53
CA ALA A 123 -1.40 -1.56 15.11
C ALA A 123 -0.61 -1.74 16.42
N GLY A 124 0.23 -2.75 16.51
CA GLY A 124 1.03 -3.07 17.70
C GLY A 124 0.67 -4.42 18.33
N GLY A 125 1.02 -4.57 19.61
CA GLY A 125 0.75 -5.78 20.39
C GLY A 125 -0.70 -5.92 20.86
N LEU A 126 -0.87 -6.74 21.89
CA LEU A 126 -2.17 -6.89 22.56
C LEU A 126 -2.47 -5.62 23.40
N ALA A 127 -3.74 -5.24 23.41
CA ALA A 127 -4.25 -4.27 24.37
C ALA A 127 -4.25 -4.87 25.80
N GLU A 128 -4.39 -4.03 26.82
CA GLU A 128 -4.42 -4.47 28.24
C GLU A 128 -5.50 -5.53 28.53
N ASN A 129 -6.59 -5.54 27.79
CA ASN A 129 -7.67 -6.51 27.88
C ASN A 129 -7.42 -7.81 27.06
N GLY A 130 -6.21 -8.01 26.53
CA GLY A 130 -5.82 -9.18 25.76
C GLY A 130 -6.37 -9.22 24.33
N LYS A 131 -7.02 -8.16 23.84
CA LYS A 131 -7.50 -8.04 22.47
C LYS A 131 -6.38 -7.57 21.52
N LEU A 132 -6.46 -7.96 20.24
CA LEU A 132 -5.59 -7.45 19.19
C LEU A 132 -5.99 -6.00 18.84
N ARG A 133 -4.98 -5.12 18.70
CA ARG A 133 -5.13 -3.78 18.15
C ARG A 133 -4.93 -3.84 16.64
N VAL A 134 -5.95 -3.44 15.91
CA VAL A 134 -5.96 -3.50 14.44
C VAL A 134 -6.35 -2.14 13.90
N MET A 135 -5.59 -1.65 12.93
CA MET A 135 -6.02 -0.52 12.12
C MET A 135 -6.87 -1.04 10.98
N ALA A 136 -8.17 -0.78 11.03
CA ALA A 136 -9.09 -1.04 9.93
C ALA A 136 -9.02 0.12 8.92
N LEU A 137 -9.10 -0.20 7.65
CA LEU A 137 -9.05 0.75 6.54
C LEU A 137 -10.26 0.54 5.64
N ALA A 138 -10.87 1.65 5.19
CA ALA A 138 -11.86 1.64 4.12
C ALA A 138 -11.32 2.50 2.97
N CYS A 139 -10.95 1.87 1.87
CA CYS A 139 -10.38 2.49 0.69
C CYS A 139 -11.42 2.54 -0.45
N PRO A 140 -11.72 3.70 -1.05
CA PRO A 140 -12.64 3.77 -2.18
C PRO A 140 -12.18 2.88 -3.34
N LYS A 141 -13.07 2.05 -3.88
CA LYS A 141 -12.77 1.22 -5.06
C LYS A 141 -12.35 2.05 -6.27
N ALA A 142 -12.96 3.23 -6.44
CA ALA A 142 -12.58 4.16 -7.50
C ALA A 142 -11.10 4.58 -7.42
N LEU A 143 -10.58 4.78 -6.19
CA LEU A 143 -9.17 5.10 -5.98
C LEU A 143 -8.28 3.93 -6.39
N LEU A 144 -8.56 2.71 -5.92
CA LEU A 144 -7.80 1.51 -6.31
C LEU A 144 -7.85 1.26 -7.81
N ASN A 145 -9.03 1.44 -8.43
CA ASN A 145 -9.20 1.27 -9.87
C ASN A 145 -8.32 2.21 -10.69
N SER A 146 -8.07 3.44 -10.23
CA SER A 146 -7.18 4.37 -10.93
C SER A 146 -5.73 3.85 -11.00
N TYR A 147 -5.27 3.18 -9.95
CA TYR A 147 -3.95 2.51 -9.93
C TYR A 147 -3.93 1.25 -10.81
N TYR A 148 -5.01 0.47 -10.81
CA TYR A 148 -5.13 -0.68 -11.73
C TYR A 148 -5.10 -0.24 -13.19
N GLN A 149 -5.73 0.88 -13.55
CA GLN A 149 -5.67 1.45 -14.90
C GLN A 149 -4.23 1.79 -15.28
N LEU A 150 -3.48 2.49 -14.43
CA LEU A 150 -2.08 2.78 -14.68
C LEU A 150 -1.25 1.49 -14.82
N ALA A 151 -1.44 0.52 -13.93
CA ALA A 151 -0.74 -0.76 -14.00
C ALA A 151 -1.01 -1.49 -15.31
N GLN A 152 -2.25 -1.49 -15.79
CA GLN A 152 -2.64 -2.07 -17.08
C GLN A 152 -1.93 -1.39 -18.26
N MET A 153 -1.89 -0.03 -18.27
CA MET A 153 -1.18 0.73 -19.30
C MET A 153 0.32 0.44 -19.32
N CYS A 154 0.93 0.24 -18.14
CA CYS A 154 2.35 -0.11 -18.01
C CYS A 154 2.66 -1.59 -18.23
N GLY A 155 1.66 -2.46 -18.37
CA GLY A 155 1.84 -3.91 -18.43
C GLY A 155 2.35 -4.51 -17.12
N TRP A 156 1.94 -3.94 -15.97
CA TRP A 156 2.31 -4.39 -14.63
C TRP A 156 1.24 -5.29 -14.00
N GLU A 157 1.69 -6.16 -13.09
CA GLU A 157 0.86 -7.04 -12.28
C GLU A 157 0.83 -6.50 -10.84
N VAL A 158 -0.34 -6.04 -10.39
CA VAL A 158 -0.50 -5.52 -9.03
C VAL A 158 -0.53 -6.69 -8.04
N GLU A 159 0.46 -6.77 -7.16
CA GLU A 159 0.54 -7.79 -6.11
C GLU A 159 -0.29 -7.38 -4.89
N CYS A 160 -0.17 -6.13 -4.46
CA CYS A 160 -1.00 -5.55 -3.41
C CYS A 160 -0.93 -4.02 -3.39
N PHE A 161 -1.79 -3.44 -2.57
CA PHE A 161 -1.75 -2.05 -2.15
C PHE A 161 -1.32 -1.97 -0.69
N ASP A 162 -0.47 -1.01 -0.36
CA ASP A 162 -0.15 -0.65 1.01
C ASP A 162 -0.60 0.78 1.29
N TYR A 163 -0.82 1.08 2.55
CA TYR A 163 -1.17 2.42 3.00
C TYR A 163 0.06 3.09 3.62
N SER A 164 0.34 4.34 3.27
CA SER A 164 1.56 5.04 3.66
C SER A 164 1.80 5.03 5.18
N SER A 165 0.75 5.16 5.99
CA SER A 165 0.87 5.09 7.44
C SER A 165 1.33 3.71 7.93
N ASN A 166 0.92 2.60 7.27
CA ASN A 166 1.42 1.27 7.59
C ASN A 166 2.90 1.15 7.25
N SER A 167 3.30 1.59 6.06
CA SER A 167 4.71 1.55 5.63
C SER A 167 5.61 2.32 6.61
N LEU A 168 5.21 3.52 7.03
CA LEU A 168 5.93 4.31 8.03
C LEU A 168 5.97 3.61 9.39
N TYR A 169 4.84 3.09 9.85
CA TYR A 169 4.76 2.34 11.10
C TYR A 169 5.71 1.15 11.12
N GLN A 170 5.78 0.36 10.03
CA GLN A 170 6.66 -0.81 9.94
C GLN A 170 8.15 -0.44 10.01
N ILE A 171 8.53 0.74 9.49
CA ILE A 171 9.92 1.24 9.53
C ILE A 171 10.27 1.76 10.93
N LEU A 172 9.35 2.49 11.56
CA LEU A 172 9.61 3.22 12.81
C LEU A 172 9.37 2.39 14.06
N ARG A 173 8.62 1.27 13.93
CA ARG A 173 8.41 0.41 15.10
C ARG A 173 9.73 -0.20 15.53
N ASP A 174 10.10 0.04 16.78
CA ASP A 174 11.15 -0.75 17.45
C ASP A 174 10.50 -2.07 17.90
N GLU A 175 11.07 -3.21 17.51
CA GLU A 175 10.59 -4.54 17.94
C GLU A 175 10.60 -4.71 19.48
N LYS A 176 11.33 -3.84 20.18
CA LYS A 176 11.45 -3.81 21.64
C LYS A 176 10.61 -2.73 22.31
N SER A 177 10.01 -1.84 21.55
CA SER A 177 9.19 -0.73 22.06
C SER A 177 7.72 -0.96 21.76
N GLU A 178 6.89 -0.95 22.79
CA GLU A 178 5.43 -1.05 22.65
C GLU A 178 4.78 0.27 22.19
N LYS A 179 5.53 1.38 22.14
CA LYS A 179 5.01 2.72 21.83
C LYS A 179 5.88 3.38 20.76
N VAL A 180 5.25 3.70 19.64
CA VAL A 180 5.80 4.56 18.59
C VAL A 180 4.93 5.80 18.50
N THR A 181 5.52 6.97 18.73
CA THR A 181 4.84 8.25 18.51
C THR A 181 5.42 8.87 17.25
N MET A 182 4.57 9.10 16.24
CA MET A 182 4.90 9.86 15.04
C MET A 182 4.30 11.26 15.21
N MET A 183 5.14 12.28 15.14
CA MET A 183 4.74 13.68 15.10
C MET A 183 4.79 14.22 13.68
#